data_2ff7cad82fa9c27798e089a5306d0830
#
_entry.id   2ff7cad82fa9c27798e089a5306d0830
#
_cell.length_a   1.000
_cell.length_b   1.000
_cell.length_c   1.000
_cell.angle_alpha   90.00
_cell.angle_beta   90.00
_cell.angle_gamma   90.00
#
_symmetry.space_group_name_H-M   'P 1'
#
loop_
_entity.id
_entity.type
_entity.pdbx_description
1 polymer ?
#
loop_
_entity_poly.entity_id
_entity_poly.type
_entity_poly.pdbx_seq_one_letter_code
_entity_poly.pdbx_strand_id
1 'polypeptide(L)'
;MSESSATPGAAATPPRPAFVPKPPLLAAAYMLASTFIALSQSLGQGFLSANLTTLGGELGATQSETMWLMVVFMAPRAVLPLMLIKIRMQFGLRRFAEVSIIVYVAVALLSLLATDLRSALVVELLSGIAAAPLSTLAFLYMLEPLPPEKKLTIGLPLALTMISLGTPLARAINPLILTDGSWTNILMLKLGMSMICLVLVYRLPLVAAETMKVIKGMDLVSFGLIAASFGGFVACFTTGATYWWVEVPWLGQAIAASIAALVLALVIELHRRTPLLDVRWLTSPAMLHLTAALLIFRIILSEQSSGAPGLFQTLGFAQEQVAPLFWAIAAATLGGGIACALVL
;
A
#
# COMPACT_ATOMS: atom_id res chain seq x y z
N MET A 1 56.07 -35.92 9.13
CA MET A 1 54.73 -36.17 9.71
C MET A 1 54.05 -34.81 9.81
N SER A 2 53.27 -34.42 8.80
CA SER A 2 52.52 -33.17 8.73
C SER A 2 51.05 -33.53 8.84
N GLU A 3 50.45 -33.23 10.00
CA GLU A 3 49.00 -33.36 10.21
C GLU A 3 48.26 -32.28 9.43
N SER A 4 47.49 -32.76 8.49
CA SER A 4 46.51 -31.97 7.75
C SER A 4 45.32 -31.66 8.67
N SER A 5 45.21 -30.42 9.14
CA SER A 5 44.03 -29.92 9.85
C SER A 5 42.87 -29.77 8.89
N ALA A 6 41.97 -30.75 8.88
CA ALA A 6 40.69 -30.65 8.16
C ALA A 6 39.79 -29.57 8.80
N THR A 7 39.49 -28.53 8.05
CA THR A 7 38.51 -27.50 8.38
C THR A 7 37.12 -28.15 8.53
N PRO A 8 36.38 -27.91 9.64
CA PRO A 8 35.03 -28.47 9.80
C PRO A 8 34.12 -27.96 8.69
N GLY A 9 33.50 -28.88 7.95
CA GLY A 9 32.68 -28.61 6.80
C GLY A 9 31.57 -27.57 7.08
N ALA A 10 31.55 -26.55 6.27
CA ALA A 10 30.41 -25.64 6.15
C ALA A 10 29.17 -26.48 5.86
N ALA A 11 28.20 -26.45 6.76
CA ALA A 11 26.91 -27.12 6.58
C ALA A 11 26.32 -26.69 5.24
N ALA A 12 26.17 -27.63 4.32
CA ALA A 12 25.62 -27.39 3.00
C ALA A 12 24.22 -26.84 3.18
N THR A 13 24.03 -25.62 2.74
CA THR A 13 22.70 -25.00 2.68
C THR A 13 21.79 -25.92 1.85
N PRO A 14 20.63 -26.34 2.36
CA PRO A 14 19.76 -27.26 1.62
C PRO A 14 19.45 -26.64 0.25
N PRO A 15 19.47 -27.43 -0.83
CA PRO A 15 19.24 -26.94 -2.19
C PRO A 15 17.87 -26.26 -2.23
N ARG A 16 17.84 -25.00 -2.67
CA ARG A 16 16.58 -24.29 -2.90
C ARG A 16 15.74 -25.14 -3.87
N PRO A 17 14.44 -25.35 -3.57
CA PRO A 17 13.58 -26.12 -4.46
C PRO A 17 13.64 -25.51 -5.87
N ALA A 18 13.91 -26.34 -6.86
CA ALA A 18 14.03 -25.92 -8.25
C ALA A 18 12.72 -25.24 -8.68
N PHE A 19 12.85 -24.10 -9.34
CA PHE A 19 11.69 -23.38 -9.89
C PHE A 19 11.02 -24.28 -10.96
N VAL A 20 9.76 -24.63 -10.73
CA VAL A 20 8.93 -25.34 -11.73
C VAL A 20 8.12 -24.27 -12.49
N PRO A 21 8.38 -24.06 -13.79
CA PRO A 21 7.64 -23.08 -14.57
C PRO A 21 6.16 -23.48 -14.65
N LYS A 22 5.28 -22.52 -14.32
CA LYS A 22 3.84 -22.74 -14.45
C LYS A 22 3.41 -22.68 -15.92
N PRO A 23 2.36 -23.40 -16.33
CA PRO A 23 1.79 -23.28 -17.67
C PRO A 23 1.48 -21.82 -18.01
N PRO A 24 1.62 -21.37 -19.27
CA PRO A 24 1.47 -19.96 -19.63
C PRO A 24 0.09 -19.38 -19.30
N LEU A 25 -0.97 -20.17 -19.44
CA LEU A 25 -2.32 -19.75 -19.06
C LEU A 25 -2.44 -19.52 -17.54
N LEU A 26 -1.86 -20.41 -16.74
CA LEU A 26 -1.86 -20.26 -15.29
C LEU A 26 -0.98 -19.07 -14.87
N ALA A 27 0.16 -18.85 -15.51
CA ALA A 27 1.01 -17.68 -15.26
C ALA A 27 0.24 -16.37 -15.55
N ALA A 28 -0.46 -16.29 -16.68
CA ALA A 28 -1.31 -15.15 -17.01
C ALA A 28 -2.44 -14.95 -15.96
N ALA A 29 -3.05 -16.02 -15.46
CA ALA A 29 -4.06 -15.93 -14.41
C ALA A 29 -3.51 -15.34 -13.11
N TYR A 30 -2.28 -15.70 -12.69
CA TYR A 30 -1.62 -15.08 -11.53
C TYR A 30 -1.31 -13.60 -11.75
N MET A 31 -0.85 -13.21 -12.95
CA MET A 31 -0.60 -11.80 -13.29
C MET A 31 -1.91 -11.00 -13.31
N LEU A 32 -2.99 -11.54 -13.85
CA LEU A 32 -4.32 -10.93 -13.81
C LEU A 32 -4.82 -10.78 -12.36
N ALA A 33 -4.67 -11.81 -11.53
CA ALA A 33 -5.02 -11.73 -10.11
C ALA A 33 -4.24 -10.61 -9.40
N SER A 34 -2.92 -10.51 -9.66
CA SER A 34 -2.10 -9.41 -9.16
C SER A 34 -2.65 -8.05 -9.58
N THR A 35 -3.00 -7.89 -10.85
CA THR A 35 -3.56 -6.65 -11.40
C THR A 35 -4.86 -6.26 -10.71
N PHE A 36 -5.80 -7.21 -10.57
CA PHE A 36 -7.07 -6.93 -9.87
C PHE A 36 -6.86 -6.59 -8.40
N ILE A 37 -5.97 -7.28 -7.70
CA ILE A 37 -5.63 -6.99 -6.30
C ILE A 37 -4.98 -5.60 -6.17
N ALA A 38 -4.03 -5.28 -7.04
CA ALA A 38 -3.36 -3.98 -7.07
C ALA A 38 -4.35 -2.85 -7.33
N LEU A 39 -5.19 -2.99 -8.35
CA LEU A 39 -6.19 -1.99 -8.73
C LEU A 39 -7.26 -1.84 -7.65
N SER A 40 -7.78 -2.92 -7.09
CA SER A 40 -8.84 -2.87 -6.07
C SER A 40 -8.45 -1.99 -4.87
N GLN A 41 -7.22 -2.14 -4.36
CA GLN A 41 -6.75 -1.35 -3.22
C GLN A 41 -6.34 0.09 -3.61
N SER A 42 -5.79 0.30 -4.81
CA SER A 42 -5.31 1.62 -5.24
C SER A 42 -6.43 2.51 -5.81
N LEU A 43 -7.45 1.92 -6.45
CA LEU A 43 -8.67 2.61 -6.85
C LEU A 43 -9.42 3.16 -5.63
N GLY A 44 -9.53 2.38 -4.54
CA GLY A 44 -10.16 2.85 -3.29
C GLY A 44 -9.53 4.14 -2.77
N GLN A 45 -8.18 4.21 -2.75
CA GLN A 45 -7.46 5.43 -2.41
C GLN A 45 -7.73 6.56 -3.39
N GLY A 46 -7.71 6.25 -4.68
CA GLY A 46 -7.93 7.22 -5.75
C GLY A 46 -9.31 7.88 -5.67
N PHE A 47 -10.35 7.07 -5.48
CA PHE A 47 -11.72 7.55 -5.32
C PHE A 47 -11.91 8.37 -4.06
N LEU A 48 -11.38 7.93 -2.91
CA LEU A 48 -11.44 8.70 -1.67
C LEU A 48 -10.80 10.08 -1.86
N SER A 49 -9.59 10.14 -2.44
CA SER A 49 -8.88 11.41 -2.66
C SER A 49 -9.55 12.32 -3.71
N ALA A 50 -10.29 11.75 -4.66
CA ALA A 50 -10.98 12.53 -5.69
C ALA A 50 -12.31 13.11 -5.22
N ASN A 51 -12.94 12.53 -4.20
CA ASN A 51 -14.32 12.82 -3.81
C ASN A 51 -14.47 13.31 -2.37
N LEU A 52 -13.39 13.81 -1.73
CA LEU A 52 -13.45 14.30 -0.35
C LEU A 52 -14.50 15.40 -0.17
N THR A 53 -14.63 16.33 -1.12
CA THR A 53 -15.63 17.41 -1.08
C THR A 53 -17.06 16.88 -1.22
N THR A 54 -17.29 15.92 -2.11
CA THR A 54 -18.60 15.28 -2.31
C THR A 54 -19.00 14.51 -1.05
N LEU A 55 -18.07 13.73 -0.49
CA LEU A 55 -18.26 13.01 0.78
C LEU A 55 -18.57 13.96 1.94
N GLY A 56 -17.88 15.10 2.02
CA GLY A 56 -18.17 16.13 3.02
C GLY A 56 -19.60 16.62 2.92
N GLY A 57 -20.08 16.85 1.71
CA GLY A 57 -21.48 17.25 1.45
C GLY A 57 -22.50 16.19 1.88
N GLU A 58 -22.27 14.91 1.49
CA GLU A 58 -23.17 13.80 1.87
C GLU A 58 -23.18 13.52 3.39
N LEU A 59 -22.02 13.67 4.05
CA LEU A 59 -21.89 13.44 5.49
C LEU A 59 -22.21 14.66 6.36
N GLY A 60 -22.52 15.82 5.73
CA GLY A 60 -22.74 17.09 6.44
C GLY A 60 -21.51 17.57 7.20
N ALA A 61 -20.30 17.23 6.73
CA ALA A 61 -19.03 17.50 7.38
C ALA A 61 -18.30 18.67 6.72
N THR A 62 -17.52 19.39 7.52
CA THR A 62 -16.62 20.44 7.02
C THR A 62 -15.45 19.84 6.25
N GLN A 63 -14.78 20.63 5.42
CA GLN A 63 -13.60 20.18 4.67
C GLN A 63 -12.48 19.69 5.60
N SER A 64 -12.28 20.35 6.73
CA SER A 64 -11.28 19.94 7.72
C SER A 64 -11.61 18.59 8.38
N GLU A 65 -12.88 18.32 8.65
CA GLU A 65 -13.34 17.04 9.19
C GLU A 65 -13.23 15.92 8.15
N THR A 66 -13.57 16.21 6.90
CA THR A 66 -13.50 15.23 5.81
C THR A 66 -12.05 14.81 5.50
N MET A 67 -11.08 15.71 5.67
CA MET A 67 -9.65 15.37 5.53
C MET A 67 -9.20 14.25 6.49
N TRP A 68 -9.84 14.11 7.66
CA TRP A 68 -9.54 13.01 8.59
C TRP A 68 -9.87 11.63 8.02
N LEU A 69 -10.81 11.51 7.07
CA LEU A 69 -11.05 10.25 6.35
C LEU A 69 -9.78 9.78 5.62
N MET A 70 -9.08 10.72 4.99
CA MET A 70 -7.81 10.42 4.32
C MET A 70 -6.71 10.03 5.31
N VAL A 71 -6.63 10.74 6.45
CA VAL A 71 -5.66 10.44 7.52
C VAL A 71 -5.84 9.02 8.05
N VAL A 72 -7.06 8.66 8.48
CA VAL A 72 -7.33 7.35 9.07
C VAL A 72 -7.17 6.20 8.08
N PHE A 73 -7.41 6.46 6.79
CA PHE A 73 -7.15 5.50 5.73
C PHE A 73 -5.65 5.30 5.44
N MET A 74 -4.89 6.40 5.38
CA MET A 74 -3.47 6.37 5.01
C MET A 74 -2.54 5.93 6.15
N ALA A 75 -2.84 6.31 7.40
CA ALA A 75 -1.97 6.00 8.53
C ALA A 75 -1.68 4.50 8.69
N PRO A 76 -2.67 3.58 8.72
CA PRO A 76 -2.38 2.15 8.80
C PRO A 76 -1.65 1.63 7.57
N ARG A 77 -1.92 2.15 6.37
CA ARG A 77 -1.23 1.74 5.15
C ARG A 77 0.25 2.10 5.14
N ALA A 78 0.64 3.19 5.81
CA ALA A 78 2.03 3.59 5.92
C ALA A 78 2.83 2.66 6.85
N VAL A 79 2.20 2.05 7.86
CA VAL A 79 2.90 1.35 8.95
C VAL A 79 2.75 -0.17 8.88
N LEU A 80 1.55 -0.66 8.59
CA LEU A 80 1.24 -2.10 8.61
C LEU A 80 2.19 -2.97 7.77
N PRO A 81 2.68 -2.56 6.58
CA PRO A 81 3.60 -3.36 5.78
C PRO A 81 4.82 -3.87 6.55
N LEU A 82 5.32 -3.13 7.53
CA LEU A 82 6.45 -3.54 8.38
C LEU A 82 6.10 -4.79 9.22
N MET A 83 4.92 -4.81 9.81
CA MET A 83 4.48 -5.94 10.63
C MET A 83 3.98 -7.12 9.78
N LEU A 84 3.41 -6.85 8.59
CA LEU A 84 2.91 -7.88 7.69
C LEU A 84 4.00 -8.84 7.22
N ILE A 85 5.26 -8.42 7.16
CA ILE A 85 6.40 -9.29 6.85
C ILE A 85 6.51 -10.41 7.90
N LYS A 86 6.48 -10.06 9.19
CA LYS A 86 6.55 -11.05 10.28
C LYS A 86 5.27 -11.89 10.38
N ILE A 87 4.10 -11.29 10.19
CA ILE A 87 2.81 -11.99 10.17
C ILE A 87 2.82 -13.07 9.07
N ARG A 88 3.26 -12.71 7.86
CA ARG A 88 3.36 -13.64 6.74
C ARG A 88 4.31 -14.81 7.03
N MET A 89 5.46 -14.55 7.67
CA MET A 89 6.42 -15.59 8.05
C MET A 89 5.86 -16.50 9.14
N GLN A 90 5.04 -15.98 10.05
CA GLN A 90 4.50 -16.74 11.17
C GLN A 90 3.29 -17.59 10.79
N PHE A 91 2.37 -17.08 9.98
CA PHE A 91 1.12 -17.78 9.65
C PHE A 91 1.15 -18.47 8.28
N GLY A 92 2.21 -18.24 7.51
CA GLY A 92 2.35 -18.76 6.16
C GLY A 92 1.62 -17.91 5.11
N LEU A 93 2.08 -18.02 3.88
CA LEU A 93 1.68 -17.15 2.78
C LEU A 93 0.22 -17.37 2.36
N ARG A 94 -0.22 -18.62 2.32
CA ARG A 94 -1.58 -18.98 1.90
C ARG A 94 -2.63 -18.47 2.89
N ARG A 95 -2.48 -18.75 4.19
CA ARG A 95 -3.40 -18.27 5.23
C ARG A 95 -3.42 -16.75 5.29
N PHE A 96 -2.24 -16.12 5.13
CA PHE A 96 -2.14 -14.67 5.07
C PHE A 96 -2.99 -14.10 3.91
N ALA A 97 -2.91 -14.69 2.72
CA ALA A 97 -3.70 -14.24 1.56
C ALA A 97 -5.22 -14.44 1.78
N GLU A 98 -5.63 -15.62 2.24
CA GLU A 98 -7.03 -15.95 2.48
C GLU A 98 -7.67 -15.04 3.54
N VAL A 99 -6.99 -14.83 4.69
CA VAL A 99 -7.50 -13.94 5.75
C VAL A 99 -7.53 -12.48 5.28
N SER A 100 -6.49 -12.02 4.60
CA SER A 100 -6.44 -10.63 4.12
C SER A 100 -7.58 -10.30 3.17
N ILE A 101 -7.90 -11.20 2.25
CA ILE A 101 -8.98 -10.95 1.29
C ILE A 101 -10.37 -11.05 1.94
N ILE A 102 -10.58 -11.96 2.90
CA ILE A 102 -11.82 -12.02 3.67
C ILE A 102 -12.04 -10.72 4.45
N VAL A 103 -11.02 -10.24 5.15
CA VAL A 103 -11.10 -8.98 5.90
C VAL A 103 -11.39 -7.82 4.96
N TYR A 104 -10.76 -7.77 3.77
CA TYR A 104 -11.00 -6.73 2.79
C TYR A 104 -12.44 -6.71 2.29
N VAL A 105 -13.02 -7.88 1.98
CA VAL A 105 -14.43 -8.03 1.57
C VAL A 105 -15.36 -7.64 2.72
N ALA A 106 -15.09 -8.10 3.94
CA ALA A 106 -15.91 -7.76 5.11
C ALA A 106 -15.95 -6.23 5.34
N VAL A 107 -14.82 -5.56 5.21
CA VAL A 107 -14.75 -4.10 5.33
C VAL A 107 -15.44 -3.40 4.15
N ALA A 108 -15.35 -3.94 2.93
CA ALA A 108 -16.10 -3.42 1.79
C ALA A 108 -17.62 -3.51 2.00
N LEU A 109 -18.11 -4.57 2.64
CA LEU A 109 -19.52 -4.69 3.07
C LEU A 109 -19.85 -3.68 4.18
N LEU A 110 -19.00 -3.55 5.19
CA LEU A 110 -19.20 -2.58 6.26
C LEU A 110 -19.25 -1.13 5.75
N SER A 111 -18.52 -0.82 4.67
CA SER A 111 -18.52 0.53 4.10
C SER A 111 -19.88 0.97 3.55
N LEU A 112 -20.76 0.02 3.22
CA LEU A 112 -22.15 0.31 2.80
C LEU A 112 -23.05 0.76 3.98
N LEU A 113 -22.64 0.52 5.21
CA LEU A 113 -23.41 0.85 6.41
C LEU A 113 -22.99 2.21 7.02
N ALA A 114 -21.99 2.88 6.45
CA ALA A 114 -21.55 4.17 6.93
C ALA A 114 -22.55 5.26 6.52
N THR A 115 -23.19 5.90 7.51
CA THR A 115 -24.23 6.92 7.30
C THR A 115 -23.86 8.27 7.84
N ASP A 116 -22.88 8.35 8.74
CA ASP A 116 -22.41 9.57 9.38
C ASP A 116 -20.86 9.63 9.40
N LEU A 117 -20.32 10.80 9.68
CA LEU A 117 -18.87 11.03 9.67
C LEU A 117 -18.11 10.07 10.63
N ARG A 118 -18.68 9.77 11.80
CA ARG A 118 -18.02 8.89 12.79
C ARG A 118 -17.93 7.46 12.29
N SER A 119 -19.02 6.93 11.74
CA SER A 119 -19.02 5.59 11.14
C SER A 119 -18.11 5.54 9.92
N ALA A 120 -18.10 6.58 9.09
CA ALA A 120 -17.21 6.72 7.93
C ALA A 120 -15.73 6.71 8.36
N LEU A 121 -15.33 7.43 9.42
CA LEU A 121 -13.97 7.41 9.96
C LEU A 121 -13.54 6.01 10.42
N VAL A 122 -14.41 5.29 11.12
CA VAL A 122 -14.12 3.91 11.57
C VAL A 122 -13.98 2.98 10.37
N VAL A 123 -14.87 3.07 9.41
CA VAL A 123 -14.86 2.24 8.21
C VAL A 123 -13.64 2.55 7.34
N GLU A 124 -13.24 3.81 7.18
CA GLU A 124 -12.04 4.16 6.42
C GLU A 124 -10.75 3.74 7.15
N LEU A 125 -10.71 3.78 8.48
CA LEU A 125 -9.61 3.19 9.26
C LEU A 125 -9.49 1.69 8.97
N LEU A 126 -10.60 0.95 9.05
CA LEU A 126 -10.65 -0.48 8.75
C LEU A 126 -10.29 -0.75 7.28
N SER A 127 -10.74 0.11 6.36
CA SER A 127 -10.38 0.05 4.93
C SER A 127 -8.88 0.21 4.71
N GLY A 128 -8.23 1.13 5.43
CA GLY A 128 -6.78 1.30 5.40
C GLY A 128 -6.04 0.06 5.92
N ILE A 129 -6.50 -0.51 7.03
CA ILE A 129 -5.96 -1.75 7.61
C ILE A 129 -6.12 -2.93 6.63
N ALA A 130 -7.30 -3.08 6.04
CA ALA A 130 -7.60 -4.18 5.11
C ALA A 130 -6.87 -4.03 3.76
N ALA A 131 -6.63 -2.81 3.29
CA ALA A 131 -5.92 -2.54 2.04
C ALA A 131 -4.41 -2.73 2.12
N ALA A 132 -3.80 -2.57 3.30
CA ALA A 132 -2.36 -2.68 3.47
C ALA A 132 -1.78 -4.05 3.04
N PRO A 133 -2.35 -5.21 3.44
CA PRO A 133 -1.86 -6.51 2.99
C PRO A 133 -2.07 -6.76 1.49
N LEU A 134 -3.07 -6.14 0.85
CA LEU A 134 -3.33 -6.31 -0.57
C LEU A 134 -2.18 -5.81 -1.45
N SER A 135 -1.50 -4.74 -1.04
CA SER A 135 -0.28 -4.29 -1.75
C SER A 135 0.79 -5.37 -1.76
N THR A 136 1.02 -6.03 -0.62
CA THR A 136 1.95 -7.15 -0.51
C THR A 136 1.49 -8.36 -1.35
N LEU A 137 0.19 -8.67 -1.34
CA LEU A 137 -0.36 -9.75 -2.14
C LEU A 137 -0.22 -9.48 -3.64
N ALA A 138 -0.43 -8.25 -4.10
CA ALA A 138 -0.23 -7.88 -5.49
C ALA A 138 1.20 -8.22 -5.96
N PHE A 139 2.22 -7.85 -5.17
CA PHE A 139 3.61 -8.24 -5.47
C PHE A 139 3.79 -9.75 -5.49
N LEU A 140 3.26 -10.47 -4.51
CA LEU A 140 3.42 -11.91 -4.41
C LEU A 140 2.79 -12.64 -5.59
N TYR A 141 1.58 -12.26 -5.99
CA TYR A 141 0.89 -12.83 -7.14
C TYR A 141 1.60 -12.52 -8.46
N MET A 142 2.18 -11.31 -8.61
CA MET A 142 2.94 -10.94 -9.80
C MET A 142 4.24 -11.72 -9.92
N LEU A 143 4.94 -11.94 -8.79
CA LEU A 143 6.23 -12.61 -8.75
C LEU A 143 6.14 -14.14 -8.76
N GLU A 144 4.97 -14.71 -8.42
CA GLU A 144 4.77 -16.16 -8.27
C GLU A 144 5.06 -16.95 -9.55
N PRO A 145 4.56 -16.56 -10.75
CA PRO A 145 4.78 -17.31 -11.98
C PRO A 145 6.15 -17.10 -12.61
N LEU A 146 6.92 -16.11 -12.14
CA LEU A 146 8.17 -15.70 -12.78
C LEU A 146 9.38 -16.47 -12.24
N PRO A 147 10.35 -16.84 -13.09
CA PRO A 147 11.62 -17.42 -12.64
C PRO A 147 12.42 -16.39 -11.82
N PRO A 148 13.30 -16.84 -10.91
CA PRO A 148 14.03 -15.95 -10.00
C PRO A 148 14.74 -14.77 -10.67
N GLU A 149 15.30 -14.99 -11.85
CA GLU A 149 16.02 -13.98 -12.65
C GLU A 149 15.10 -12.85 -13.14
N LYS A 150 13.85 -13.19 -13.51
CA LYS A 150 12.86 -12.24 -14.06
C LYS A 150 11.98 -11.59 -12.99
N LYS A 151 12.08 -12.00 -11.73
CA LYS A 151 11.26 -11.44 -10.66
C LYS A 151 11.54 -9.96 -10.43
N LEU A 152 12.81 -9.57 -10.41
CA LEU A 152 13.21 -8.19 -10.17
C LEU A 152 13.13 -7.32 -11.42
N THR A 153 13.47 -7.87 -12.60
CA THR A 153 13.53 -7.13 -13.85
C THR A 153 12.16 -6.92 -14.49
N ILE A 154 11.26 -7.90 -14.42
CA ILE A 154 9.92 -7.82 -15.02
C ILE A 154 8.83 -7.72 -13.97
N GLY A 155 8.85 -8.60 -12.96
CA GLY A 155 7.75 -8.73 -12.01
C GLY A 155 7.60 -7.51 -11.12
N LEU A 156 8.69 -6.97 -10.59
CA LEU A 156 8.66 -5.81 -9.70
C LEU A 156 8.18 -4.54 -10.40
N PRO A 157 8.71 -4.15 -11.57
CA PRO A 157 8.20 -2.99 -12.32
C PRO A 157 6.72 -3.11 -12.67
N LEU A 158 6.26 -4.26 -13.15
CA LEU A 158 4.85 -4.47 -13.48
C LEU A 158 3.94 -4.36 -12.26
N ALA A 159 4.31 -4.95 -11.12
CA ALA A 159 3.53 -4.83 -9.89
C ALA A 159 3.43 -3.38 -9.41
N LEU A 160 4.55 -2.64 -9.41
CA LEU A 160 4.57 -1.21 -9.06
C LEU A 160 3.72 -0.38 -10.02
N THR A 161 3.76 -0.68 -11.31
CA THR A 161 2.94 -0.02 -12.33
C THR A 161 1.46 -0.22 -12.05
N MET A 162 1.02 -1.46 -11.78
CA MET A 162 -0.39 -1.76 -11.49
C MET A 162 -0.87 -1.05 -10.22
N ILE A 163 -0.04 -0.98 -9.18
CA ILE A 163 -0.36 -0.25 -7.95
C ILE A 163 -0.43 1.27 -8.23
N SER A 164 0.49 1.82 -9.02
CA SER A 164 0.54 3.25 -9.31
C SER A 164 -0.56 3.70 -10.27
N LEU A 165 -1.07 2.79 -11.11
CA LEU A 165 -2.13 3.04 -12.07
C LEU A 165 -3.48 3.39 -11.41
N GLY A 166 -3.75 2.87 -10.20
CA GLY A 166 -5.07 3.00 -9.59
C GLY A 166 -5.50 4.43 -9.33
N THR A 167 -4.62 5.32 -8.87
CA THR A 167 -5.00 6.72 -8.60
C THR A 167 -5.38 7.50 -9.86
N PRO A 168 -4.57 7.55 -10.94
CA PRO A 168 -4.99 8.22 -12.16
C PRO A 168 -6.20 7.56 -12.82
N LEU A 169 -6.29 6.24 -12.78
CA LEU A 169 -7.45 5.52 -13.31
C LEU A 169 -8.73 5.85 -12.53
N ALA A 170 -8.67 5.91 -11.20
CA ALA A 170 -9.81 6.30 -10.38
C ALA A 170 -10.33 7.69 -10.78
N ARG A 171 -9.43 8.67 -10.96
CA ARG A 171 -9.83 10.03 -11.39
C ARG A 171 -10.38 10.08 -12.82
N ALA A 172 -9.83 9.26 -13.72
CA ALA A 172 -10.29 9.17 -15.11
C ALA A 172 -11.71 8.59 -15.20
N ILE A 173 -12.04 7.57 -14.41
CA ILE A 173 -13.35 6.89 -14.43
C ILE A 173 -14.36 7.50 -13.45
N ASN A 174 -13.92 8.36 -12.52
CA ASN A 174 -14.78 8.95 -11.50
C ASN A 174 -16.04 9.64 -12.07
N PRO A 175 -15.96 10.49 -13.10
CA PRO A 175 -17.15 11.12 -13.68
C PRO A 175 -18.14 10.11 -14.28
N LEU A 176 -17.67 8.96 -14.77
CA LEU A 176 -18.51 7.91 -15.35
C LEU A 176 -19.31 7.15 -14.30
N ILE A 177 -18.78 7.06 -13.08
CA ILE A 177 -19.39 6.30 -11.98
C ILE A 177 -20.28 7.20 -11.13
N LEU A 178 -19.87 8.45 -10.96
CA LEU A 178 -20.55 9.44 -10.12
C LEU A 178 -21.61 10.25 -10.89
N THR A 179 -22.24 9.66 -11.90
CA THR A 179 -23.24 10.36 -12.75
C THR A 179 -24.39 10.94 -11.93
N ASP A 180 -24.81 10.24 -10.88
CA ASP A 180 -25.91 10.68 -10.01
C ASP A 180 -25.43 11.39 -8.73
N GLY A 181 -24.11 11.65 -8.63
CA GLY A 181 -23.50 12.25 -7.43
C GLY A 181 -23.44 11.32 -6.21
N SER A 182 -23.90 10.08 -6.32
CA SER A 182 -24.00 9.15 -5.20
C SER A 182 -22.69 8.39 -4.95
N TRP A 183 -22.15 8.52 -3.75
CA TRP A 183 -20.99 7.74 -3.28
C TRP A 183 -21.23 6.22 -3.28
N THR A 184 -22.48 5.80 -3.17
CA THR A 184 -22.88 4.38 -3.17
C THR A 184 -22.40 3.64 -4.40
N ASN A 185 -22.36 4.26 -5.57
CA ASN A 185 -21.86 3.64 -6.81
C ASN A 185 -20.39 3.23 -6.69
N ILE A 186 -19.57 4.07 -6.05
CA ILE A 186 -18.14 3.77 -5.80
C ILE A 186 -17.99 2.64 -4.78
N LEU A 187 -18.84 2.60 -3.75
CA LEU A 187 -18.84 1.51 -2.77
C LEU A 187 -19.23 0.18 -3.41
N MET A 188 -20.21 0.18 -4.31
CA MET A 188 -20.61 -1.02 -5.07
C MET A 188 -19.50 -1.50 -6.01
N LEU A 189 -18.78 -0.58 -6.68
CA LEU A 189 -17.60 -0.94 -7.46
C LEU A 189 -16.49 -1.56 -6.58
N LYS A 190 -16.21 -0.94 -5.43
CA LYS A 190 -15.23 -1.47 -4.44
C LYS A 190 -15.62 -2.86 -3.99
N LEU A 191 -16.89 -3.11 -3.69
CA LEU A 191 -17.41 -4.42 -3.31
C LEU A 191 -17.25 -5.42 -4.47
N GLY A 192 -17.68 -5.07 -5.69
CA GLY A 192 -17.54 -5.92 -6.87
C GLY A 192 -16.09 -6.34 -7.12
N MET A 193 -15.16 -5.37 -7.08
CA MET A 193 -13.73 -5.64 -7.23
C MET A 193 -13.19 -6.55 -6.11
N SER A 194 -13.64 -6.35 -4.87
CA SER A 194 -13.23 -7.19 -3.74
C SER A 194 -13.72 -8.63 -3.88
N MET A 195 -14.93 -8.84 -4.41
CA MET A 195 -15.48 -10.17 -4.69
C MET A 195 -14.72 -10.89 -5.81
N ILE A 196 -14.33 -10.17 -6.86
CA ILE A 196 -13.45 -10.72 -7.92
C ILE A 196 -12.12 -11.16 -7.31
N CYS A 197 -11.49 -10.31 -6.49
CA CYS A 197 -10.26 -10.65 -5.80
C CYS A 197 -10.41 -11.86 -4.89
N LEU A 198 -11.53 -11.99 -4.17
CA LEU A 198 -11.82 -13.15 -3.33
C LEU A 198 -11.80 -14.44 -4.16
N VAL A 199 -12.53 -14.47 -5.28
CA VAL A 199 -12.57 -15.64 -6.18
C VAL A 199 -11.16 -15.96 -6.71
N LEU A 200 -10.41 -14.96 -7.14
CA LEU A 200 -9.06 -15.15 -7.68
C LEU A 200 -8.09 -15.71 -6.63
N VAL A 201 -8.12 -15.19 -5.40
CA VAL A 201 -7.24 -15.66 -4.31
C VAL A 201 -7.53 -17.12 -3.95
N TYR A 202 -8.82 -17.53 -3.89
CA TYR A 202 -9.17 -18.90 -3.59
C TYR A 202 -8.91 -19.87 -4.74
N ARG A 203 -9.03 -19.42 -6.01
CA ARG A 203 -8.77 -20.25 -7.19
C ARG A 203 -7.26 -20.39 -7.49
N LEU A 204 -6.46 -19.43 -7.08
CA LEU A 204 -5.02 -19.35 -7.35
C LEU A 204 -4.24 -19.33 -6.02
N PRO A 205 -4.17 -20.46 -5.30
CA PRO A 205 -3.50 -20.50 -4.01
C PRO A 205 -1.99 -20.25 -4.17
N LEU A 206 -1.42 -19.43 -3.30
CA LEU A 206 0.02 -19.23 -3.20
C LEU A 206 0.69 -20.47 -2.58
N VAL A 207 1.94 -20.73 -2.98
CA VAL A 207 2.70 -21.87 -2.44
C VAL A 207 2.86 -21.71 -0.93
N ALA A 208 2.58 -22.81 -0.21
CA ALA A 208 2.76 -22.85 1.23
C ALA A 208 4.27 -22.74 1.56
N ALA A 209 4.63 -21.71 2.32
CA ALA A 209 5.97 -21.55 2.87
C ALA A 209 6.01 -22.11 4.30
N GLU A 210 7.19 -22.53 4.73
CA GLU A 210 7.40 -22.97 6.11
C GLU A 210 7.08 -21.85 7.10
N THR A 211 6.35 -22.19 8.16
CA THR A 211 5.94 -21.25 9.20
C THR A 211 6.97 -21.24 10.32
N MET A 212 7.38 -20.04 10.74
CA MET A 212 8.33 -19.86 11.84
C MET A 212 7.76 -18.88 12.86
N LYS A 213 7.91 -19.18 14.16
CA LYS A 213 7.52 -18.23 15.23
C LYS A 213 8.52 -17.07 15.27
N VAL A 214 8.16 -15.94 14.71
CA VAL A 214 9.03 -14.76 14.55
C VAL A 214 8.57 -13.57 15.40
N ILE A 215 7.27 -13.45 15.68
CA ILE A 215 6.70 -12.31 16.41
C ILE A 215 7.01 -12.44 17.92
N LYS A 216 7.64 -11.42 18.48
CA LYS A 216 7.95 -11.27 19.91
C LYS A 216 7.18 -10.09 20.49
N GLY A 217 6.91 -10.09 21.81
CA GLY A 217 6.17 -9.00 22.45
C GLY A 217 6.76 -7.60 22.23
N MET A 218 8.10 -7.51 22.22
CA MET A 218 8.79 -6.24 21.91
C MET A 218 8.59 -5.75 20.47
N ASP A 219 8.21 -6.63 19.51
CA ASP A 219 7.89 -6.20 18.16
C ASP A 219 6.60 -5.38 18.15
N LEU A 220 5.64 -5.69 19.04
CA LEU A 220 4.41 -4.91 19.18
C LEU A 220 4.68 -3.53 19.76
N VAL A 221 5.62 -3.42 20.71
CA VAL A 221 6.01 -2.13 21.28
C VAL A 221 6.69 -1.25 20.23
N SER A 222 7.69 -1.80 19.53
CA SER A 222 8.36 -1.08 18.42
C SER A 222 7.38 -0.70 17.32
N PHE A 223 6.50 -1.63 16.95
CA PHE A 223 5.46 -1.37 15.96
C PHE A 223 4.51 -0.26 16.43
N GLY A 224 4.08 -0.26 17.68
CA GLY A 224 3.22 0.79 18.25
C GLY A 224 3.87 2.18 18.20
N LEU A 225 5.17 2.28 18.53
CA LEU A 225 5.92 3.54 18.44
C LEU A 225 6.08 4.01 16.98
N ILE A 226 6.40 3.09 16.06
CA ILE A 226 6.48 3.40 14.63
C ILE A 226 5.10 3.83 14.10
N ALA A 227 4.03 3.15 14.54
CA ALA A 227 2.66 3.49 14.16
C ALA A 227 2.25 4.87 14.66
N ALA A 228 2.56 5.20 15.90
CA ALA A 228 2.32 6.53 16.45
C ALA A 228 3.10 7.62 15.69
N SER A 229 4.38 7.35 15.38
CA SER A 229 5.22 8.28 14.63
C SER A 229 4.70 8.53 13.21
N PHE A 230 4.61 7.49 12.40
CA PHE A 230 4.18 7.65 11.00
C PHE A 230 2.70 8.02 10.88
N GLY A 231 1.83 7.53 11.76
CA GLY A 231 0.44 7.97 11.84
C GLY A 231 0.33 9.45 12.17
N GLY A 232 1.13 9.95 13.10
CA GLY A 232 1.23 11.37 13.43
C GLY A 232 1.75 12.21 12.26
N PHE A 233 2.79 11.75 11.55
CA PHE A 233 3.25 12.42 10.33
C PHE A 233 2.17 12.44 9.24
N VAL A 234 1.49 11.33 8.99
CA VAL A 234 0.38 11.29 8.04
C VAL A 234 -0.70 12.29 8.42
N ALA A 235 -1.08 12.35 9.70
CA ALA A 235 -2.06 13.31 10.19
C ALA A 235 -1.59 14.76 9.94
N CYS A 236 -0.38 15.11 10.37
CA CYS A 236 0.15 16.45 10.23
C CYS A 236 0.31 16.88 8.77
N PHE A 237 0.88 16.03 7.91
CA PHE A 237 1.11 16.39 6.50
C PHE A 237 -0.18 16.41 5.68
N THR A 238 -1.17 15.59 6.02
CA THR A 238 -2.45 15.60 5.31
C THR A 238 -3.31 16.81 5.69
N THR A 239 -3.31 17.17 6.97
CA THR A 239 -4.18 18.25 7.49
C THR A 239 -3.47 19.60 7.59
N GLY A 240 -2.15 19.64 7.52
CA GLY A 240 -1.35 20.84 7.75
C GLY A 240 -1.72 22.02 6.86
N ALA A 241 -1.96 21.77 5.58
CA ALA A 241 -2.38 22.84 4.65
C ALA A 241 -3.77 23.39 5.00
N THR A 242 -4.69 22.53 5.45
CA THR A 242 -6.07 22.91 5.82
C THR A 242 -6.12 23.71 7.11
N TYR A 243 -5.20 23.41 8.05
CA TYR A 243 -5.11 24.12 9.33
C TYR A 243 -4.04 25.21 9.36
N TRP A 244 -3.49 25.60 8.20
CA TRP A 244 -2.48 26.66 8.08
C TRP A 244 -1.27 26.49 9.01
N TRP A 245 -0.66 25.33 9.02
CA TRP A 245 0.58 24.89 9.69
C TRP A 245 0.95 25.59 11.01
N VAL A 246 1.04 26.92 11.02
CA VAL A 246 1.51 27.73 12.17
C VAL A 246 0.39 28.31 13.04
N GLU A 247 -0.85 28.29 12.58
CA GLU A 247 -1.98 28.87 13.33
C GLU A 247 -2.51 27.94 14.42
N VAL A 248 -2.22 26.63 14.29
CA VAL A 248 -2.74 25.60 15.18
C VAL A 248 -1.62 24.94 15.99
N PRO A 249 -1.48 25.23 17.30
CA PRO A 249 -0.34 24.77 18.11
C PRO A 249 -0.22 23.24 18.21
N TRP A 250 -1.33 22.48 18.12
CA TRP A 250 -1.29 21.02 18.23
C TRP A 250 -0.51 20.36 17.07
N LEU A 251 -0.46 20.97 15.88
CA LEU A 251 0.31 20.45 14.75
C LEU A 251 1.81 20.37 15.07
N GLY A 252 2.37 21.46 15.63
CA GLY A 252 3.77 21.46 16.07
C GLY A 252 4.05 20.43 17.17
N GLN A 253 3.13 20.30 18.14
CA GLN A 253 3.24 19.31 19.20
C GLN A 253 3.15 17.87 18.64
N ALA A 254 2.25 17.63 17.71
CA ALA A 254 2.08 16.32 17.08
C ALA A 254 3.32 15.94 16.25
N ILE A 255 3.92 16.88 15.52
CA ILE A 255 5.19 16.65 14.80
C ILE A 255 6.31 16.31 15.78
N ALA A 256 6.45 17.09 16.86
CA ALA A 256 7.45 16.84 17.89
C ALA A 256 7.27 15.47 18.57
N ALA A 257 6.03 15.11 18.90
CA ALA A 257 5.69 13.80 19.47
C ALA A 257 5.99 12.66 18.48
N SER A 258 5.69 12.87 17.18
CA SER A 258 5.98 11.90 16.12
C SER A 258 7.48 11.67 15.95
N ILE A 259 8.29 12.74 15.99
CA ILE A 259 9.75 12.65 15.95
C ILE A 259 10.27 11.93 17.20
N ALA A 260 9.78 12.28 18.38
CA ALA A 260 10.18 11.62 19.63
C ALA A 260 9.86 10.11 19.62
N ALA A 261 8.66 9.74 19.15
CA ALA A 261 8.26 8.34 19.00
C ALA A 261 9.16 7.60 18.00
N LEU A 262 9.54 8.25 16.87
CA LEU A 262 10.46 7.68 15.89
C LEU A 262 11.85 7.45 16.49
N VAL A 263 12.40 8.44 17.15
CA VAL A 263 13.73 8.34 17.80
C VAL A 263 13.72 7.21 18.83
N LEU A 264 12.68 7.12 19.66
CA LEU A 264 12.56 6.07 20.65
C LEU A 264 12.45 4.68 19.99
N ALA A 265 11.67 4.55 18.93
CA ALA A 265 11.57 3.32 18.15
C ALA A 265 12.93 2.91 17.56
N LEU A 266 13.67 3.86 16.96
CA LEU A 266 14.99 3.62 16.37
C LEU A 266 16.01 3.20 17.44
N VAL A 267 16.01 3.84 18.62
CA VAL A 267 16.88 3.46 19.74
C VAL A 267 16.58 2.02 20.18
N ILE A 268 15.32 1.66 20.33
CA ILE A 268 14.93 0.28 20.68
C ILE A 268 15.39 -0.70 19.60
N GLU A 269 15.14 -0.41 18.33
CA GLU A 269 15.50 -1.31 17.21
C GLU A 269 17.02 -1.48 17.06
N LEU A 270 17.83 -0.45 17.31
CA LEU A 270 19.30 -0.52 17.26
C LEU A 270 19.90 -1.45 18.33
N HIS A 271 19.25 -1.57 19.50
CA HIS A 271 19.73 -2.39 20.60
C HIS A 271 19.19 -3.82 20.59
N ARG A 272 18.32 -4.18 19.63
CA ARG A 272 17.70 -5.51 19.53
C ARG A 272 18.50 -6.46 18.65
N ARG A 273 18.60 -7.72 19.08
CA ARG A 273 19.23 -8.81 18.27
C ARG A 273 18.36 -9.25 17.08
N THR A 274 17.05 -9.09 17.17
CA THR A 274 16.08 -9.43 16.10
C THR A 274 15.14 -8.27 15.88
N PRO A 275 15.60 -7.21 15.20
CA PRO A 275 14.81 -5.99 15.02
C PRO A 275 13.61 -6.24 14.09
N LEU A 276 12.58 -5.39 14.21
CA LEU A 276 11.48 -5.32 13.25
C LEU A 276 11.96 -4.65 11.96
N LEU A 277 12.77 -3.60 12.12
CA LEU A 277 13.42 -2.85 11.06
C LEU A 277 14.94 -2.85 11.31
N ASP A 278 15.71 -3.41 10.38
CA ASP A 278 17.16 -3.35 10.47
C ASP A 278 17.67 -1.95 10.08
N VAL A 279 17.80 -1.10 11.09
CA VAL A 279 18.24 0.29 10.92
C VAL A 279 19.65 0.35 10.33
N ARG A 280 20.54 -0.57 10.69
CA ARG A 280 21.92 -0.60 10.20
C ARG A 280 21.99 -0.90 8.71
N TRP A 281 21.15 -1.82 8.25
CA TRP A 281 21.01 -2.10 6.83
C TRP A 281 20.38 -0.92 6.07
N LEU A 282 19.36 -0.30 6.66
CA LEU A 282 18.67 0.85 6.05
C LEU A 282 19.59 2.07 5.89
N THR A 283 20.53 2.28 6.83
CA THR A 283 21.51 3.37 6.76
C THR A 283 22.72 3.05 5.90
N SER A 284 22.78 1.87 5.27
CA SER A 284 23.85 1.56 4.33
C SER A 284 23.82 2.51 3.11
N PRO A 285 24.99 2.88 2.53
CA PRO A 285 25.04 3.85 1.41
C PRO A 285 24.15 3.43 0.23
N ALA A 286 24.10 2.15 -0.11
CA ALA A 286 23.28 1.63 -1.20
C ALA A 286 21.79 1.82 -0.92
N MET A 287 21.33 1.57 0.32
CA MET A 287 19.94 1.76 0.72
C MET A 287 19.58 3.24 0.80
N LEU A 288 20.48 4.08 1.28
CA LEU A 288 20.25 5.53 1.29
C LEU A 288 20.08 6.11 -0.12
N HIS A 289 20.94 5.71 -1.08
CA HIS A 289 20.77 6.11 -2.48
C HIS A 289 19.45 5.63 -3.07
N LEU A 290 19.08 4.37 -2.83
CA LEU A 290 17.79 3.82 -3.28
C LEU A 290 16.62 4.57 -2.65
N THR A 291 16.67 4.82 -1.34
CA THR A 291 15.60 5.54 -0.63
C THR A 291 15.47 6.98 -1.14
N ALA A 292 16.59 7.67 -1.35
CA ALA A 292 16.59 9.03 -1.90
C ALA A 292 16.01 9.07 -3.32
N ALA A 293 16.40 8.12 -4.20
CA ALA A 293 15.86 8.01 -5.54
C ALA A 293 14.35 7.74 -5.53
N LEU A 294 13.88 6.82 -4.68
CA LEU A 294 12.45 6.53 -4.52
C LEU A 294 11.67 7.72 -3.95
N LEU A 295 12.26 8.47 -3.01
CA LEU A 295 11.65 9.68 -2.45
C LEU A 295 11.46 10.74 -3.52
N ILE A 296 12.52 11.05 -4.30
CA ILE A 296 12.44 12.02 -5.41
C ILE A 296 11.38 11.59 -6.43
N PHE A 297 11.39 10.31 -6.82
CA PHE A 297 10.40 9.76 -7.73
C PHE A 297 8.97 9.89 -7.18
N ARG A 298 8.77 9.64 -5.89
CA ARG A 298 7.46 9.81 -5.22
C ARG A 298 7.01 11.26 -5.17
N ILE A 299 7.91 12.21 -4.95
CA ILE A 299 7.60 13.65 -4.98
C ILE A 299 7.13 14.03 -6.39
N ILE A 300 7.83 13.61 -7.43
CA ILE A 300 7.44 13.88 -8.83
C ILE A 300 6.06 13.27 -9.13
N LEU A 301 5.81 12.02 -8.72
CA LEU A 301 4.52 11.37 -8.93
C LEU A 301 3.39 11.97 -8.08
N SER A 302 3.68 12.69 -6.99
CA SER A 302 2.65 13.32 -6.16
C SER A 302 1.92 14.45 -6.88
N GLU A 303 2.54 15.07 -7.88
CA GLU A 303 1.95 16.11 -8.71
C GLU A 303 0.65 15.62 -9.38
N GLN A 304 0.65 14.43 -9.96
CA GLN A 304 -0.53 13.86 -10.60
C GLN A 304 -1.65 13.47 -9.62
N SER A 305 -1.35 13.30 -8.34
CA SER A 305 -2.32 12.85 -7.33
C SER A 305 -2.87 13.98 -6.46
N SER A 306 -2.10 15.03 -6.24
CA SER A 306 -2.44 16.11 -5.31
C SER A 306 -2.25 17.49 -5.91
N GLY A 307 -1.16 17.78 -6.62
CA GLY A 307 -0.83 19.09 -7.15
C GLY A 307 -1.78 19.52 -8.29
N ALA A 308 -1.71 18.84 -9.41
CA ALA A 308 -2.53 19.15 -10.58
C ALA A 308 -4.04 19.09 -10.29
N PRO A 309 -4.58 18.05 -9.58
CA PRO A 309 -6.00 18.03 -9.24
C PRO A 309 -6.44 19.21 -8.37
N GLY A 310 -5.62 19.60 -7.38
CA GLY A 310 -5.90 20.76 -6.54
C GLY A 310 -5.95 22.06 -7.35
N LEU A 311 -4.99 22.26 -8.24
CA LEU A 311 -4.96 23.42 -9.13
C LEU A 311 -6.22 23.50 -10.03
N PHE A 312 -6.60 22.39 -10.67
CA PHE A 312 -7.79 22.39 -11.52
C PHE A 312 -9.07 22.68 -10.75
N GLN A 313 -9.20 22.18 -9.52
CA GLN A 313 -10.33 22.50 -8.66
C GLN A 313 -10.37 23.99 -8.31
N THR A 314 -9.23 24.61 -7.98
CA THR A 314 -9.18 26.07 -7.67
C THR A 314 -9.48 26.93 -8.90
N LEU A 315 -9.16 26.46 -10.10
CA LEU A 315 -9.51 27.11 -11.38
C LEU A 315 -10.97 26.87 -11.79
N GLY A 316 -11.74 26.07 -11.04
CA GLY A 316 -13.15 25.80 -11.31
C GLY A 316 -13.41 24.78 -12.42
N PHE A 317 -12.41 23.98 -12.82
CA PHE A 317 -12.62 22.90 -13.79
C PHE A 317 -13.46 21.78 -13.19
N ALA A 318 -14.47 21.33 -13.93
CA ALA A 318 -15.24 20.13 -13.57
C ALA A 318 -14.40 18.87 -13.77
N GLN A 319 -14.71 17.82 -13.00
CA GLN A 319 -13.96 16.54 -13.08
C GLN A 319 -14.03 15.91 -14.48
N GLU A 320 -15.13 16.07 -15.19
CA GLU A 320 -15.32 15.59 -16.57
C GLU A 320 -14.35 16.25 -17.56
N GLN A 321 -14.07 17.54 -17.36
CA GLN A 321 -13.15 18.30 -18.23
C GLN A 321 -11.70 17.86 -18.04
N VAL A 322 -11.36 17.38 -16.85
CA VAL A 322 -10.01 16.95 -16.49
C VAL A 322 -9.79 15.43 -16.71
N ALA A 323 -10.86 14.65 -16.84
CA ALA A 323 -10.80 13.20 -17.04
C ALA A 323 -9.91 12.76 -18.22
N PRO A 324 -9.91 13.42 -19.41
CA PRO A 324 -9.02 13.04 -20.53
C PRO A 324 -7.54 13.12 -20.17
N LEU A 325 -7.13 14.08 -19.33
CA LEU A 325 -5.76 14.19 -18.84
C LEU A 325 -5.39 12.95 -18.00
N PHE A 326 -6.29 12.52 -17.12
CA PHE A 326 -6.03 11.33 -16.28
C PHE A 326 -6.03 10.03 -17.09
N TRP A 327 -6.78 9.93 -18.17
CA TRP A 327 -6.66 8.83 -19.13
C TRP A 327 -5.28 8.82 -19.80
N ALA A 328 -4.77 9.99 -20.21
CA ALA A 328 -3.42 10.10 -20.76
C ALA A 328 -2.34 9.71 -19.73
N ILE A 329 -2.48 10.16 -18.47
CA ILE A 329 -1.57 9.78 -17.38
C ILE A 329 -1.62 8.26 -17.11
N ALA A 330 -2.82 7.67 -17.10
CA ALA A 330 -2.97 6.22 -16.93
C ALA A 330 -2.31 5.43 -18.06
N ALA A 331 -2.50 5.86 -19.31
CA ALA A 331 -1.86 5.26 -20.48
C ALA A 331 -0.32 5.40 -20.42
N ALA A 332 0.18 6.58 -20.04
CA ALA A 332 1.62 6.83 -19.87
C ALA A 332 2.22 5.98 -18.73
N THR A 333 1.48 5.80 -17.62
CA THR A 333 1.90 4.92 -16.52
C THR A 333 2.04 3.48 -16.98
N LEU A 334 1.08 2.96 -17.74
CA LEU A 334 1.13 1.61 -18.31
C LEU A 334 2.29 1.48 -19.32
N GLY A 335 2.40 2.43 -20.24
CA GLY A 335 3.47 2.44 -21.25
C GLY A 335 4.87 2.49 -20.62
N GLY A 336 5.06 3.35 -19.61
CA GLY A 336 6.31 3.46 -18.88
C GLY A 336 6.67 2.18 -18.10
N GLY A 337 5.68 1.54 -17.48
CA GLY A 337 5.88 0.27 -16.78
C GLY A 337 6.25 -0.89 -17.70
N ILE A 338 5.60 -0.98 -18.85
CA ILE A 338 5.93 -1.99 -19.87
C ILE A 338 7.32 -1.71 -20.46
N ALA A 339 7.64 -0.46 -20.80
CA ALA A 339 8.95 -0.07 -21.29
C ALA A 339 10.05 -0.41 -20.28
N CYS A 340 9.84 -0.12 -19.00
CA CYS A 340 10.77 -0.49 -17.93
C CYS A 340 11.00 -1.99 -17.84
N ALA A 341 9.94 -2.79 -17.94
CA ALA A 341 10.03 -4.26 -17.91
C ALA A 341 10.71 -4.87 -19.16
N LEU A 342 10.75 -4.14 -20.27
CA LEU A 342 11.42 -4.58 -21.52
C LEU A 342 12.90 -4.18 -21.58
N VAL A 343 13.28 -3.07 -20.90
CA VAL A 343 14.65 -2.53 -20.93
C VAL A 343 15.53 -3.16 -19.84
N LEU A 344 14.96 -3.54 -18.69
CA LEU A 344 15.67 -4.21 -17.58
C LEU A 344 15.76 -5.72 -17.82
#